data_36e2ad431523daa14c8be4a00ef5d5d0
#
_entry.id   36e2ad431523daa14c8be4a00ef5d5d0
#
_cell.length_a   1.000
_cell.length_b   1.000
_cell.length_c   1.000
_cell.angle_alpha   90.00
_cell.angle_beta   90.00
_cell.angle_gamma   90.00
#
_symmetry.space_group_name_H-M   'P 1'
#
loop_
_entity.id
_entity.type
_entity.pdbx_description
1 polymer ?
#
loop_
_entity_poly.entity_id
_entity_poly.type
_entity_poly.pdbx_seq_one_letter_code
_entity_poly.pdbx_strand_id
1 'polypeptide(L)'
;MTRRRYQLRPWLIRALIPVGVVGTYILWSPTAPVYIGRSDTCLRRRLTEHAANWPEIFFTYDVAISIEDAYAMECSLFHALADHTTNIDHPTRAGSGDLGCPFCMTTVDSVRTGRLSVPAISA
;
A
#
# COMPACT_ATOMS: atom_id res chain seq x y z
N MET A 1 0.88 -14.86 -12.79
CA MET A 1 1.22 -15.67 -11.61
C MET A 1 0.54 -15.11 -10.37
N THR A 2 -0.06 -15.99 -9.59
CA THR A 2 -0.79 -15.57 -8.40
C THR A 2 0.18 -15.45 -7.22
N ARG A 3 0.11 -14.32 -6.53
CA ARG A 3 0.92 -14.15 -5.33
C ARG A 3 0.34 -15.01 -4.21
N ARG A 4 1.23 -15.54 -3.39
CA ARG A 4 0.80 -16.32 -2.24
C ARG A 4 0.26 -15.38 -1.17
N ARG A 5 -0.90 -15.71 -0.64
CA ARG A 5 -1.47 -15.00 0.50
C ARG A 5 -1.15 -15.77 1.76
N TYR A 6 -0.71 -15.07 2.78
CA TYR A 6 -0.32 -15.67 4.05
C TYR A 6 -1.37 -15.36 5.09
N GLN A 7 -1.59 -16.31 5.99
CA GLN A 7 -2.46 -16.05 7.12
C GLN A 7 -1.88 -14.95 7.99
N LEU A 8 -2.72 -14.02 8.43
CA LEU A 8 -2.28 -12.88 9.23
C LEU A 8 -2.08 -13.33 10.68
N ARG A 9 -0.94 -13.95 10.93
CA ARG A 9 -0.56 -14.50 12.22
C ARG A 9 0.78 -13.94 12.66
N PRO A 10 0.93 -13.54 13.94
CA PRO A 10 2.18 -12.94 14.40
C PRO A 10 3.41 -13.81 14.12
N TRP A 11 3.32 -15.12 14.36
CA TRP A 11 4.47 -15.99 14.15
C TRP A 11 4.89 -16.04 12.68
N LEU A 12 3.93 -16.00 11.78
CA LEU A 12 4.21 -16.04 10.35
C LEU A 12 4.79 -14.71 9.87
N ILE A 13 4.23 -13.61 10.36
CA ILE A 13 4.77 -12.28 10.06
C ILE A 13 6.23 -12.20 10.48
N ARG A 14 6.54 -12.68 11.69
CA ARG A 14 7.92 -12.66 12.19
C ARG A 14 8.84 -13.56 11.36
N ALA A 15 8.32 -14.66 10.86
CA ALA A 15 9.11 -15.57 10.05
C ALA A 15 9.44 -14.99 8.67
N LEU A 16 8.56 -14.17 8.12
CA LEU A 16 8.69 -13.66 6.76
C LEU A 16 9.36 -12.29 6.68
N ILE A 17 9.12 -11.42 7.66
CA ILE A 17 9.48 -10.02 7.54
C ILE A 17 10.45 -9.60 8.64
N PRO A 18 11.65 -9.12 8.28
CA PRO A 18 12.61 -8.63 9.27
C PRO A 18 12.12 -7.37 9.97
N VAL A 19 12.69 -7.11 11.15
CA VAL A 19 12.42 -5.88 11.88
C VAL A 19 13.00 -4.69 11.11
N GLY A 20 12.25 -3.60 11.10
CA GLY A 20 12.78 -2.32 10.61
C GLY A 20 12.71 -2.12 9.10
N VAL A 21 12.14 -3.04 8.35
CA VAL A 21 11.95 -2.81 6.91
C VAL A 21 10.67 -2.03 6.68
N VAL A 22 10.70 -1.16 5.66
CA VAL A 22 9.52 -0.41 5.24
C VAL A 22 8.89 -1.12 4.07
N GLY A 23 7.60 -0.88 3.85
CA GLY A 23 6.94 -1.51 2.72
C GLY A 23 5.44 -1.33 2.74
N THR A 24 4.79 -2.05 1.84
CA THR A 24 3.35 -2.01 1.67
C THR A 24 2.78 -3.40 1.93
N TYR A 25 1.48 -3.42 2.18
CA TYR A 25 0.78 -4.67 2.39
C TYR A 25 -0.67 -4.53 1.95
N ILE A 26 -1.26 -5.67 1.66
CA ILE A 26 -2.69 -5.76 1.37
C ILE A 26 -3.26 -6.81 2.30
N LEU A 27 -4.36 -6.49 2.95
CA LEU A 27 -5.12 -7.45 3.74
C LEU A 27 -6.23 -8.00 2.85
N TRP A 28 -6.41 -9.31 2.92
CA TRP A 28 -7.33 -10.03 2.04
C TRP A 28 -8.35 -10.82 2.85
N SER A 29 -9.60 -10.75 2.45
CA SER A 29 -10.56 -11.78 2.83
C SER A 29 -10.27 -13.03 1.97
N PRO A 30 -10.95 -14.15 2.19
CA PRO A 30 -10.71 -15.31 1.33
C PRO A 30 -10.92 -15.06 -0.15
N THR A 31 -11.70 -14.05 -0.53
CA THR A 31 -12.07 -13.83 -1.93
C THR A 31 -11.58 -12.51 -2.52
N ALA A 32 -11.25 -11.51 -1.70
CA ALA A 32 -10.98 -10.17 -2.24
C ALA A 32 -10.06 -9.37 -1.33
N PRO A 33 -9.36 -8.37 -1.88
CA PRO A 33 -8.62 -7.42 -1.06
C PRO A 33 -9.59 -6.55 -0.27
N VAL A 34 -9.25 -6.25 0.98
CA VAL A 34 -10.11 -5.44 1.84
C VAL A 34 -9.43 -4.20 2.38
N TYR A 35 -8.10 -4.17 2.39
CA TYR A 35 -7.38 -3.02 2.95
C TYR A 35 -5.98 -2.95 2.37
N ILE A 36 -5.54 -1.74 2.06
CA ILE A 36 -4.19 -1.47 1.57
C ILE A 36 -3.51 -0.54 2.57
N GLY A 37 -2.27 -0.84 2.92
CA GLY A 37 -1.54 0.02 3.84
C GLY A 37 -0.05 0.01 3.57
N ARG A 38 0.65 0.80 4.36
CA ARG A 38 2.09 0.83 4.33
C ARG A 38 2.63 1.09 5.73
N SER A 39 3.90 0.77 5.93
CA SER A 39 4.62 1.21 7.11
C SER A 39 5.90 1.90 6.68
N ASP A 40 6.11 3.09 7.22
CA ASP A 40 7.30 3.88 6.95
C ASP A 40 8.41 3.59 7.97
N THR A 41 8.15 2.74 8.94
CA THR A 41 9.11 2.44 10.00
C THR A 41 9.35 0.95 10.19
N CYS A 42 8.30 0.15 10.28
CA CYS A 42 8.45 -1.28 10.51
C CYS A 42 7.22 -2.02 10.03
N LEU A 43 7.33 -2.60 8.85
CA LEU A 43 6.23 -3.35 8.24
C LEU A 43 5.78 -4.50 9.13
N ARG A 44 6.74 -5.20 9.75
CA ARG A 44 6.48 -6.30 10.65
C ARG A 44 5.59 -5.89 11.82
N ARG A 45 5.90 -4.76 12.45
CA ARG A 45 5.11 -4.27 13.58
C ARG A 45 3.69 -3.91 13.14
N ARG A 46 3.57 -3.24 12.00
CA ARG A 46 2.27 -2.80 11.51
C ARG A 46 1.36 -3.98 11.21
N LEU A 47 1.89 -5.01 10.56
CA LEU A 47 1.11 -6.21 10.29
C LEU A 47 0.74 -6.95 11.57
N THR A 48 1.62 -6.96 12.56
CA THR A 48 1.33 -7.58 13.85
C THR A 48 0.19 -6.86 14.55
N GLU A 49 0.14 -5.52 14.46
CA GLU A 49 -0.97 -4.75 15.00
C GLU A 49 -2.28 -5.12 14.34
N HIS A 50 -2.27 -5.27 13.02
CA HIS A 50 -3.47 -5.71 12.31
C HIS A 50 -3.91 -7.11 12.72
N ALA A 51 -2.96 -8.00 12.95
CA ALA A 51 -3.27 -9.37 13.33
C ALA A 51 -4.06 -9.45 14.63
N ALA A 52 -3.87 -8.48 15.52
CA ALA A 52 -4.61 -8.44 16.78
C ALA A 52 -6.08 -8.08 16.59
N ASN A 53 -6.41 -7.38 15.50
CA ASN A 53 -7.75 -6.84 15.29
C ASN A 53 -8.49 -7.50 14.13
N TRP A 54 -7.82 -8.29 13.32
CA TRP A 54 -8.40 -8.87 12.11
C TRP A 54 -8.15 -10.38 12.05
N PRO A 55 -8.87 -11.16 12.87
CA PRO A 55 -8.70 -12.62 12.83
C PRO A 55 -9.18 -13.17 11.49
N GLU A 56 -8.57 -14.25 11.07
CA GLU A 56 -8.96 -14.99 9.85
C GLU A 56 -8.83 -14.18 8.58
N ILE A 57 -7.89 -13.25 8.55
CA ILE A 57 -7.55 -12.46 7.38
C ILE A 57 -6.21 -12.96 6.84
N PHE A 58 -5.98 -12.68 5.57
CA PHE A 58 -4.72 -13.02 4.90
C PHE A 58 -3.99 -11.75 4.51
N PHE A 59 -2.72 -11.86 4.20
CA PHE A 59 -1.96 -10.69 3.76
C PHE A 59 -0.98 -11.04 2.65
N THR A 60 -0.68 -10.03 1.83
CA THR A 60 0.47 -10.01 0.94
C THR A 60 1.28 -8.77 1.29
N TYR A 61 2.56 -8.76 0.92
CA TYR A 61 3.40 -7.63 1.28
C TYR A 61 4.50 -7.44 0.24
N ASP A 62 5.03 -6.22 0.22
CA ASP A 62 6.20 -5.87 -0.58
C ASP A 62 7.11 -4.99 0.25
N VAL A 63 8.39 -5.35 0.28
CA VAL A 63 9.39 -4.53 0.96
C VAL A 63 9.85 -3.43 0.01
N ALA A 64 9.91 -2.21 0.51
CA ALA A 64 10.33 -1.06 -0.27
C ALA A 64 11.76 -0.68 0.09
N ILE A 65 12.43 0.05 -0.80
CA ILE A 65 13.80 0.48 -0.57
C ILE A 65 13.88 1.81 0.19
N SER A 66 12.77 2.53 0.25
CA SER A 66 12.72 3.83 0.94
C SER A 66 11.28 4.15 1.29
N ILE A 67 11.11 5.18 2.12
CA ILE A 67 9.79 5.68 2.50
C ILE A 67 9.06 6.20 1.26
N GLU A 68 9.76 6.92 0.40
CA GLU A 68 9.19 7.46 -0.83
C GLU A 68 8.75 6.34 -1.76
N ASP A 69 9.55 5.29 -1.85
CA ASP A 69 9.21 4.13 -2.66
C ASP A 69 7.97 3.43 -2.09
N ALA A 70 7.91 3.28 -0.78
CA ALA A 70 6.75 2.67 -0.12
C ALA A 70 5.48 3.49 -0.39
N TYR A 71 5.58 4.81 -0.36
CA TYR A 71 4.44 5.67 -0.66
C TYR A 71 3.98 5.49 -2.10
N ALA A 72 4.91 5.48 -3.05
CA ALA A 72 4.56 5.30 -4.45
C ALA A 72 3.92 3.92 -4.68
N MET A 73 4.44 2.91 -4.03
CA MET A 73 3.87 1.55 -4.12
C MET A 73 2.45 1.50 -3.56
N GLU A 74 2.23 2.14 -2.41
CA GLU A 74 0.89 2.17 -1.82
C GLU A 74 -0.08 2.92 -2.71
N CYS A 75 0.33 4.04 -3.27
CA CYS A 75 -0.50 4.80 -4.20
C CYS A 75 -0.88 3.95 -5.42
N SER A 76 0.07 3.21 -5.96
CA SER A 76 -0.19 2.32 -7.08
C SER A 76 -1.24 1.27 -6.73
N LEU A 77 -1.08 0.65 -5.57
CA LEU A 77 -2.04 -0.36 -5.12
C LEU A 77 -3.41 0.26 -4.86
N PHE A 78 -3.44 1.44 -4.24
CA PHE A 78 -4.69 2.12 -3.96
C PHE A 78 -5.46 2.41 -5.25
N HIS A 79 -4.79 2.98 -6.25
CA HIS A 79 -5.45 3.30 -7.51
C HIS A 79 -5.90 2.05 -8.26
N ALA A 80 -5.16 0.96 -8.14
CA ALA A 80 -5.51 -0.28 -8.80
C ALA A 80 -6.69 -0.99 -8.12
N LEU A 81 -6.82 -0.85 -6.80
CA LEU A 81 -7.75 -1.66 -6.03
C LEU A 81 -8.79 -0.85 -5.25
N ALA A 82 -8.91 0.45 -5.51
CA ALA A 82 -9.77 1.33 -4.71
C ALA A 82 -11.22 0.86 -4.63
N ASP A 83 -11.72 0.28 -5.71
CA ASP A 83 -13.10 -0.17 -5.74
C ASP A 83 -13.34 -1.45 -4.94
N HIS A 84 -12.30 -2.07 -4.44
CA HIS A 84 -12.39 -3.37 -3.80
C HIS A 84 -11.99 -3.37 -2.33
N THR A 85 -11.57 -2.22 -1.79
CA THR A 85 -11.05 -2.17 -0.43
C THR A 85 -11.88 -1.24 0.45
N THR A 86 -11.63 -1.31 1.75
CA THR A 86 -12.31 -0.44 2.71
C THR A 86 -11.57 0.87 2.94
N ASN A 87 -10.43 1.08 2.28
CA ASN A 87 -9.74 2.36 2.34
C ASN A 87 -10.58 3.40 1.59
N ILE A 88 -11.01 4.42 2.29
CA ILE A 88 -11.77 5.49 1.66
C ILE A 88 -10.92 6.71 1.37
N ASP A 89 -9.80 6.84 2.07
CA ASP A 89 -8.90 7.97 1.90
C ASP A 89 -7.67 7.58 1.12
N HIS A 90 -7.24 8.46 0.24
CA HIS A 90 -6.00 8.28 -0.49
C HIS A 90 -4.83 8.21 0.50
N PRO A 91 -3.78 7.40 0.21
CA PRO A 91 -2.61 7.35 1.08
C PRO A 91 -2.01 8.74 1.35
N THR A 92 -1.57 8.92 2.60
CA THR A 92 -0.95 10.18 3.00
C THR A 92 0.45 10.28 2.43
N ARG A 93 0.83 11.50 2.08
CA ARG A 93 2.16 11.76 1.55
C ARG A 93 3.24 11.26 2.50
N ALA A 94 4.34 10.76 1.94
CA ALA A 94 5.44 10.22 2.72
C ALA A 94 6.25 11.34 3.34
N GLY A 95 6.40 11.28 4.66
CA GLY A 95 7.25 12.21 5.39
C GLY A 95 6.93 13.68 5.11
N SER A 96 7.93 14.52 5.19
CA SER A 96 7.80 15.94 4.91
C SER A 96 8.25 16.30 3.50
N GLY A 97 8.47 15.32 2.66
CA GLY A 97 8.93 15.55 1.30
C GLY A 97 7.87 16.17 0.42
N ASP A 98 8.31 16.69 -0.70
CA ASP A 98 7.41 17.33 -1.64
C ASP A 98 6.75 16.33 -2.60
N LEU A 99 7.12 15.06 -2.52
CA LEU A 99 6.59 14.07 -3.43
C LEU A 99 5.13 13.80 -3.13
N GLY A 100 4.29 14.12 -4.08
CA GLY A 100 2.89 13.73 -4.03
C GLY A 100 2.70 12.39 -4.71
N CYS A 101 1.47 11.93 -4.74
CA CYS A 101 1.13 10.69 -5.43
C CYS A 101 1.45 10.84 -6.91
N PRO A 102 2.31 9.98 -7.47
CA PRO A 102 2.67 10.10 -8.88
C PRO A 102 1.49 9.94 -9.81
N PHE A 103 0.48 9.22 -9.40
CA PHE A 103 -0.71 8.99 -10.24
C PHE A 103 -1.66 10.16 -10.19
N CYS A 104 -1.98 10.65 -8.99
CA CYS A 104 -2.89 11.78 -8.84
C CYS A 104 -2.30 13.08 -9.36
N MET A 105 -1.06 13.36 -9.03
CA MET A 105 -0.43 14.60 -9.47
C MET A 105 -0.33 14.69 -10.98
N THR A 106 0.03 13.57 -11.59
CA THR A 106 0.19 13.58 -13.03
C THR A 106 -1.15 13.73 -13.73
N THR A 107 -2.19 13.12 -13.17
CA THR A 107 -3.50 13.15 -13.80
C THR A 107 -4.25 14.43 -13.50
N VAL A 108 -4.27 14.85 -12.23
CA VAL A 108 -5.08 15.98 -11.80
C VAL A 108 -4.37 17.31 -12.02
N ASP A 109 -3.21 17.46 -11.43
CA ASP A 109 -2.51 18.73 -11.48
C ASP A 109 -2.04 19.08 -12.88
N SER A 110 -1.52 18.09 -13.60
CA SER A 110 -1.03 18.33 -14.96
C SER A 110 -2.14 18.71 -15.90
N VAL A 111 -3.29 18.11 -15.74
CA VAL A 111 -4.45 18.45 -16.54
C VAL A 111 -4.94 19.85 -16.18
N ARG A 112 -5.02 20.15 -14.91
CA ARG A 112 -5.48 21.45 -14.44
C ARG A 112 -4.59 22.58 -14.92
N THR A 113 -3.29 22.34 -14.96
CA THR A 113 -2.34 23.34 -15.42
C THR A 113 -2.14 23.31 -16.92
N GLY A 114 -2.72 22.36 -17.60
CA GLY A 114 -2.58 22.26 -19.05
C GLY A 114 -1.25 21.72 -19.52
N ARG A 115 -0.44 21.18 -18.63
CA ARG A 115 0.88 20.68 -19.00
C ARG A 115 0.87 19.30 -19.63
N LEU A 116 -0.13 18.50 -19.28
CA LEU A 116 -0.25 17.17 -19.84
C LEU A 116 -1.68 16.93 -20.24
N SER A 117 -1.84 16.16 -21.29
CA SER A 117 -3.17 15.71 -21.62
C SER A 117 -3.51 14.51 -20.78
N VAL A 118 -4.76 14.42 -20.42
CA VAL A 118 -5.29 13.26 -19.79
C VAL A 118 -5.25 12.18 -20.80
N PRO A 119 -5.09 11.11 -20.55
CA PRO A 119 -4.72 10.27 -19.45
C PRO A 119 -3.37 9.71 -19.71
N ALA A 120 -2.54 10.57 -20.09
CA ALA A 120 -1.20 10.14 -20.40
C ALA A 120 -0.69 9.22 -19.33
N ILE A 121 -1.25 9.37 -18.15
CA ILE A 121 -0.73 8.62 -17.06
C ILE A 121 -1.81 7.99 -16.25
N SER A 122 -2.82 7.63 -16.81
CA SER A 122 -3.76 6.92 -16.01
C SER A 122 -3.14 5.59 -15.69
N ALA A 123 -2.76 5.44 -14.56
CA ALA A 123 -2.17 4.18 -14.16
C ALA A 123 -3.19 3.37 -13.39
#